data_c2ae44e4b6fa337aafec41dedd63df81
#
_entry.id   c2ae44e4b6fa337aafec41dedd63df81
#
_cell.length_a   1.000
_cell.length_b   1.000
_cell.length_c   1.000
_cell.angle_alpha   90.00
_cell.angle_beta   90.00
_cell.angle_gamma   90.00
#
_symmetry.space_group_name_H-M   'P 1'
#
loop_
_entity.id
_entity.type
_entity.pdbx_description
1 polymer ?
#
loop_
_entity_poly.entity_id
_entity_poly.type
_entity_poly.pdbx_seq_one_letter_code
_entity_poly.pdbx_strand_id
1 'polypeptide(L)'
;TTHGLQVRSPLFAGRGTSYYGATGGGIAFSSHPAYREGRGVKVGIVGLGAGCLASYGRPQDLFRFYEINPLMIQVAGAPQFFSFLNDAPMRIDLVPGDARKMLEREQAVGDPRYDILMIDAYSGDAVPYHLATLEAFRLYFERLEEDGVLAMHVSNWHVDLLPLCKAVAQALGVHPYGVVGVAENSVTTDAMWVFMTRHPHRYLFPGQMSVREVAWERVRDIVVPADERGSLLPLLRR
;
A
#
# COMPACT_ATOMS: atom_id res chain seq x y z
N THR A 1 7.42 12.86 9.41
CA THR A 1 6.59 12.23 8.35
C THR A 1 5.13 12.33 8.76
N THR A 2 4.24 12.73 7.84
CA THR A 2 2.80 12.78 8.10
C THR A 2 2.21 11.42 7.75
N HIS A 3 1.68 10.70 8.74
CA HIS A 3 1.07 9.37 8.57
C HIS A 3 -0.45 9.44 8.34
N GLY A 4 -0.89 10.37 7.53
CA GLY A 4 -2.28 10.68 7.26
C GLY A 4 -2.80 11.85 8.10
N LEU A 5 -3.86 12.43 7.62
CA LEU A 5 -4.61 13.50 8.31
C LEU A 5 -6.11 13.31 8.08
N GLN A 6 -6.94 13.83 8.94
CA GLN A 6 -8.37 13.89 8.74
C GLN A 6 -8.84 15.34 8.82
N VAL A 7 -9.61 15.76 7.83
CA VAL A 7 -10.24 17.07 7.82
C VAL A 7 -11.67 16.92 8.35
N ARG A 8 -11.98 17.64 9.43
CA ARG A 8 -13.31 17.59 10.09
C ARG A 8 -14.40 18.39 9.37
N SER A 9 -14.18 18.74 8.10
CA SER A 9 -15.20 19.36 7.27
C SER A 9 -16.11 18.30 6.65
N PRO A 10 -17.44 18.47 6.61
CA PRO A 10 -18.35 17.53 5.97
C PRO A 10 -18.00 17.22 4.51
N LEU A 11 -17.33 18.16 3.80
CA LEU A 11 -16.89 17.97 2.42
C LEU A 11 -15.75 16.97 2.27
N PHE A 12 -14.92 16.79 3.30
CA PHE A 12 -13.71 15.95 3.26
C PHE A 12 -13.70 14.85 4.34
N ALA A 13 -14.64 14.89 5.29
CA ALA A 13 -14.78 13.83 6.27
C ALA A 13 -14.98 12.48 5.55
N GLY A 14 -14.23 11.46 5.94
CA GLY A 14 -14.31 10.14 5.33
C GLY A 14 -13.70 10.02 3.93
N ARG A 15 -12.96 11.01 3.42
CA ARG A 15 -12.20 10.89 2.16
C ARG A 15 -10.74 10.54 2.42
N GLY A 16 -10.13 9.78 1.52
CA GLY A 16 -8.69 9.56 1.51
C GLY A 16 -7.95 10.90 1.40
N THR A 17 -7.03 11.15 2.32
CA THR A 17 -6.25 12.39 2.43
C THR A 17 -4.77 12.11 2.22
N SER A 18 -3.94 13.14 2.20
CA SER A 18 -2.49 13.03 1.94
C SER A 18 -2.23 12.24 0.65
N TYR A 19 -1.35 11.25 0.70
CA TYR A 19 -0.96 10.40 -0.43
C TYR A 19 -1.93 9.21 -0.67
N TYR A 20 -3.08 9.19 0.02
CA TYR A 20 -4.13 8.18 -0.15
C TYR A 20 -5.28 8.62 -1.07
N GLY A 21 -5.16 9.78 -1.72
CA GLY A 21 -6.16 10.28 -2.67
C GLY A 21 -6.41 9.32 -3.84
N ALA A 22 -7.39 9.65 -4.70
CA ALA A 22 -7.77 8.82 -5.84
C ALA A 22 -6.67 8.69 -6.90
N THR A 23 -5.76 9.67 -6.99
CA THR A 23 -4.56 9.63 -7.84
C THR A 23 -3.34 8.98 -7.17
N GLY A 24 -3.46 8.58 -5.89
CA GLY A 24 -2.45 7.91 -5.08
C GLY A 24 -2.85 6.50 -4.69
N GLY A 25 -2.90 6.21 -3.39
CA GLY A 25 -3.27 4.89 -2.87
C GLY A 25 -4.65 4.39 -3.29
N GLY A 26 -5.58 5.30 -3.58
CA GLY A 26 -6.92 4.97 -4.09
C GLY A 26 -6.94 4.25 -5.44
N ILE A 27 -5.87 4.34 -6.24
CA ILE A 27 -5.74 3.62 -7.51
C ILE A 27 -5.78 2.11 -7.29
N ALA A 28 -5.27 1.59 -6.17
CA ALA A 28 -5.34 0.15 -5.87
C ALA A 28 -6.78 -0.38 -5.94
N PHE A 29 -7.74 0.42 -5.48
CA PHE A 29 -9.16 0.06 -5.49
C PHE A 29 -9.78 0.31 -6.86
N SER A 30 -9.67 1.51 -7.38
CA SER A 30 -10.33 1.91 -8.64
C SER A 30 -9.85 1.12 -9.86
N SER A 31 -8.63 0.57 -9.84
CA SER A 31 -8.08 -0.27 -10.90
C SER A 31 -8.43 -1.75 -10.76
N HIS A 32 -8.71 -2.24 -9.54
CA HIS A 32 -8.90 -3.66 -9.27
C HIS A 32 -10.21 -4.20 -9.89
N PRO A 33 -10.17 -5.32 -10.66
CA PRO A 33 -11.37 -5.83 -11.35
C PRO A 33 -12.53 -6.13 -10.40
N ALA A 34 -12.29 -6.88 -9.33
CA ALA A 34 -13.35 -7.23 -8.37
C ALA A 34 -13.98 -5.99 -7.72
N TYR A 35 -13.17 -4.99 -7.38
CA TYR A 35 -13.70 -3.75 -6.79
C TYR A 35 -14.58 -2.98 -7.80
N ARG A 36 -14.16 -2.88 -9.05
CA ARG A 36 -14.93 -2.21 -10.13
C ARG A 36 -16.23 -2.92 -10.46
N GLU A 37 -16.24 -4.24 -10.38
CA GLU A 37 -17.44 -5.08 -10.61
C GLU A 37 -18.40 -5.08 -9.40
N GLY A 38 -18.07 -4.37 -8.32
CA GLY A 38 -18.91 -4.32 -7.12
C GLY A 38 -18.83 -5.56 -6.24
N ARG A 39 -17.90 -6.49 -6.51
CA ARG A 39 -17.66 -7.66 -5.66
C ARG A 39 -16.91 -7.25 -4.40
N GLY A 40 -17.14 -7.96 -3.30
CA GLY A 40 -16.36 -7.79 -2.07
C GLY A 40 -14.88 -8.09 -2.30
N VAL A 41 -14.00 -7.30 -1.67
CA VAL A 41 -12.55 -7.50 -1.71
C VAL A 41 -11.99 -7.66 -0.30
N LYS A 42 -10.96 -8.50 -0.18
CA LYS A 42 -10.15 -8.62 1.03
C LYS A 42 -8.87 -7.81 0.85
N VAL A 43 -8.67 -6.84 1.71
CA VAL A 43 -7.55 -5.89 1.64
C VAL A 43 -6.65 -6.06 2.86
N GLY A 44 -5.37 -6.36 2.63
CA GLY A 44 -4.33 -6.31 3.66
C GLY A 44 -3.59 -4.98 3.57
N ILE A 45 -3.33 -4.33 4.70
CA ILE A 45 -2.66 -3.04 4.76
C ILE A 45 -1.55 -3.11 5.81
N VAL A 46 -0.31 -2.98 5.39
CA VAL A 46 0.87 -2.93 6.25
C VAL A 46 1.16 -1.48 6.61
N GLY A 47 0.90 -1.12 7.85
CA GLY A 47 0.87 0.24 8.37
C GLY A 47 -0.56 0.77 8.48
N LEU A 48 -0.91 1.32 9.65
CA LEU A 48 -2.24 1.85 9.94
C LEU A 48 -2.31 3.37 9.73
N GLY A 49 -1.32 4.09 10.25
CA GLY A 49 -1.35 5.55 10.28
C GLY A 49 -2.64 6.07 10.93
N ALA A 50 -3.29 7.04 10.30
CA ALA A 50 -4.58 7.57 10.73
C ALA A 50 -5.78 6.68 10.33
N GLY A 51 -5.56 5.58 9.61
CA GLY A 51 -6.64 4.73 9.08
C GLY A 51 -7.29 5.25 7.79
N CYS A 52 -6.66 6.20 7.09
CA CYS A 52 -7.23 6.87 5.91
C CYS A 52 -7.72 5.90 4.82
N LEU A 53 -7.03 4.78 4.62
CA LEU A 53 -7.42 3.79 3.61
C LEU A 53 -8.77 3.12 3.90
N ALA A 54 -9.26 3.17 5.15
CA ALA A 54 -10.60 2.68 5.49
C ALA A 54 -11.71 3.44 4.74
N SER A 55 -11.43 4.66 4.28
CA SER A 55 -12.40 5.47 3.49
C SER A 55 -12.77 4.84 2.13
N TYR A 56 -12.03 3.85 1.64
CA TYR A 56 -12.32 3.14 0.39
C TYR A 56 -13.18 1.88 0.61
N GLY A 57 -13.38 1.47 1.84
CA GLY A 57 -14.10 0.23 2.14
C GLY A 57 -15.61 0.34 1.92
N ARG A 58 -16.22 -0.75 1.46
CA ARG A 58 -17.64 -0.90 1.20
C ARG A 58 -18.21 -2.00 2.10
N PRO A 59 -19.51 -2.06 2.38
CA PRO A 59 -20.11 -3.02 3.33
C PRO A 59 -19.73 -4.49 3.11
N GLN A 60 -19.44 -4.88 1.85
CA GLN A 60 -19.07 -6.25 1.49
C GLN A 60 -17.58 -6.54 1.58
N ASP A 61 -16.74 -5.54 1.89
CA ASP A 61 -15.29 -5.68 1.93
C ASP A 61 -14.80 -6.12 3.32
N LEU A 62 -13.57 -6.67 3.37
CA LEU A 62 -12.85 -6.96 4.61
C LEU A 62 -11.48 -6.27 4.54
N PHE A 63 -11.21 -5.38 5.48
CA PHE A 63 -9.90 -4.73 5.60
C PHE A 63 -9.17 -5.24 6.83
N ARG A 64 -7.90 -5.64 6.65
CA ARG A 64 -7.03 -6.06 7.74
C ARG A 64 -5.79 -5.16 7.78
N PHE A 65 -5.64 -4.43 8.89
CA PHE A 65 -4.50 -3.54 9.10
C PHE A 65 -3.49 -4.20 10.05
N TYR A 66 -2.23 -4.22 9.64
CA TYR A 66 -1.10 -4.65 10.46
C TYR A 66 -0.39 -3.42 11.00
N GLU A 67 -0.30 -3.30 12.32
CA GLU A 67 0.35 -2.16 12.95
C GLU A 67 1.25 -2.63 14.09
N ILE A 68 2.53 -2.26 14.01
CA ILE A 68 3.52 -2.66 15.00
C ILE A 68 3.44 -1.82 16.29
N ASN A 69 2.97 -0.58 16.17
CA ASN A 69 2.89 0.35 17.28
C ASN A 69 1.49 0.33 17.94
N PRO A 70 1.35 -0.21 19.15
CA PRO A 70 0.05 -0.28 19.83
C PRO A 70 -0.55 1.10 20.11
N LEU A 71 0.26 2.15 20.26
CA LEU A 71 -0.25 3.51 20.46
C LEU A 71 -0.92 4.03 19.17
N MET A 72 -0.42 3.67 17.98
CA MET A 72 -1.08 4.05 16.73
C MET A 72 -2.45 3.39 16.61
N ILE A 73 -2.58 2.12 17.02
CA ILE A 73 -3.88 1.44 17.06
C ILE A 73 -4.86 2.18 17.98
N GLN A 74 -4.42 2.58 19.17
CA GLN A 74 -5.24 3.33 20.11
C GLN A 74 -5.66 4.70 19.57
N VAL A 75 -4.73 5.44 18.97
CA VAL A 75 -4.98 6.79 18.43
C VAL A 75 -5.89 6.72 17.20
N ALA A 76 -5.65 5.79 16.26
CA ALA A 76 -6.48 5.65 15.07
C ALA A 76 -7.90 5.15 15.38
N GLY A 77 -8.06 4.32 16.43
CA GLY A 77 -9.35 3.82 16.89
C GLY A 77 -10.14 4.81 17.78
N ALA A 78 -9.52 5.91 18.20
CA ALA A 78 -10.14 6.87 19.09
C ALA A 78 -10.86 7.99 18.31
N PRO A 79 -12.22 8.06 18.36
CA PRO A 79 -13.01 8.97 17.50
C PRO A 79 -12.71 10.45 17.73
N GLN A 80 -12.16 10.83 18.89
CA GLN A 80 -11.73 12.19 19.17
C GLN A 80 -10.52 12.63 18.31
N PHE A 81 -9.73 11.70 17.80
CA PHE A 81 -8.59 11.98 16.93
C PHE A 81 -8.93 11.71 15.46
N PHE A 82 -9.39 10.46 15.16
CA PHE A 82 -9.73 10.03 13.81
C PHE A 82 -11.02 9.22 13.82
N SER A 83 -11.85 9.37 12.79
CA SER A 83 -13.09 8.61 12.68
C SER A 83 -13.08 7.57 11.56
N PHE A 84 -12.02 7.49 10.74
CA PHE A 84 -11.95 6.60 9.58
C PHE A 84 -12.31 5.15 9.89
N LEU A 85 -11.77 4.60 10.99
CA LEU A 85 -12.06 3.21 11.39
C LEU A 85 -13.48 3.04 11.96
N ASN A 86 -13.96 4.06 12.67
CA ASN A 86 -15.28 4.01 13.31
C ASN A 86 -16.42 4.25 12.32
N ASP A 87 -16.17 5.07 11.28
CA ASP A 87 -17.17 5.40 10.24
C ASP A 87 -17.15 4.39 9.10
N ALA A 88 -16.19 3.47 9.09
CA ALA A 88 -16.03 2.49 8.03
C ALA A 88 -17.22 1.51 7.95
N PRO A 89 -17.83 1.31 6.77
CA PRO A 89 -19.02 0.45 6.65
C PRO A 89 -18.69 -1.04 6.59
N MET A 90 -17.42 -1.40 6.35
CA MET A 90 -16.96 -2.78 6.20
C MET A 90 -16.41 -3.35 7.51
N ARG A 91 -16.15 -4.65 7.50
CA ARG A 91 -15.41 -5.30 8.58
C ARG A 91 -13.94 -4.87 8.57
N ILE A 92 -13.45 -4.45 9.74
CA ILE A 92 -12.04 -4.14 9.98
C ILE A 92 -11.47 -5.11 11.00
N ASP A 93 -10.33 -5.74 10.64
CA ASP A 93 -9.49 -6.52 11.55
C ASP A 93 -8.22 -5.70 11.84
N LEU A 94 -7.95 -5.37 13.09
CA LEU A 94 -6.69 -4.75 13.51
C LEU A 94 -5.77 -5.84 14.05
N VAL A 95 -4.60 -6.01 13.44
CA VAL A 95 -3.61 -7.05 13.79
C VAL A 95 -2.37 -6.37 14.39
N PRO A 96 -2.21 -6.38 15.72
CA PRO A 96 -1.03 -5.83 16.36
C PRO A 96 0.20 -6.69 16.07
N GLY A 97 1.31 -6.04 15.71
CA GLY A 97 2.61 -6.69 15.57
C GLY A 97 3.29 -6.46 14.22
N ASP A 98 4.41 -7.15 14.04
CA ASP A 98 5.17 -7.12 12.81
C ASP A 98 4.40 -7.76 11.66
N ALA A 99 4.13 -6.99 10.61
CA ALA A 99 3.29 -7.41 9.50
C ALA A 99 3.81 -8.66 8.79
N ARG A 100 5.13 -8.74 8.55
CA ARG A 100 5.73 -9.90 7.88
C ARG A 100 5.51 -11.18 8.69
N LYS A 101 5.75 -11.14 10.00
CA LYS A 101 5.51 -12.29 10.89
C LYS A 101 4.04 -12.68 10.94
N MET A 102 3.13 -11.71 10.89
CA MET A 102 1.70 -11.99 10.87
C MET A 102 1.29 -12.64 9.54
N LEU A 103 1.77 -12.13 8.40
CA LEU A 103 1.53 -12.73 7.07
C LEU A 103 2.08 -14.17 6.97
N GLU A 104 3.28 -14.43 7.54
CA GLU A 104 3.85 -15.79 7.63
C GLU A 104 2.97 -16.73 8.46
N ARG A 105 2.43 -16.26 9.60
CA ARG A 105 1.50 -17.04 10.42
C ARG A 105 0.19 -17.33 9.70
N GLU A 106 -0.37 -16.35 9.04
CA GLU A 106 -1.60 -16.50 8.25
C GLU A 106 -1.42 -17.50 7.12
N GLN A 107 -0.25 -17.49 6.46
CA GLN A 107 0.09 -18.48 5.45
C GLN A 107 0.16 -19.90 6.05
N ALA A 108 0.80 -20.04 7.20
CA ALA A 108 0.95 -21.33 7.87
C ALA A 108 -0.39 -21.95 8.31
N VAL A 109 -1.39 -21.10 8.64
CA VAL A 109 -2.73 -21.60 9.03
C VAL A 109 -3.73 -21.65 7.87
N GLY A 110 -3.32 -21.25 6.67
CA GLY A 110 -4.17 -21.29 5.48
C GLY A 110 -5.26 -20.19 5.44
N ASP A 111 -5.02 -19.05 6.06
CA ASP A 111 -5.93 -17.90 5.99
C ASP A 111 -6.16 -17.47 4.53
N PRO A 112 -7.37 -17.00 4.17
CA PRO A 112 -7.66 -16.52 2.83
C PRO A 112 -6.70 -15.43 2.36
N ARG A 113 -6.36 -15.46 1.08
CA ARG A 113 -5.47 -14.49 0.42
C ARG A 113 -6.16 -13.13 0.26
N TYR A 114 -5.37 -12.14 -0.15
CA TYR A 114 -5.82 -10.77 -0.37
C TYR A 114 -6.02 -10.48 -1.86
N ASP A 115 -7.08 -9.75 -2.19
CA ASP A 115 -7.24 -9.14 -3.51
C ASP A 115 -6.28 -7.95 -3.66
N ILE A 116 -6.11 -7.17 -2.60
CA ILE A 116 -5.23 -6.01 -2.57
C ILE A 116 -4.35 -6.12 -1.32
N LEU A 117 -3.03 -6.06 -1.48
CA LEU A 117 -2.09 -5.96 -0.38
C LEU A 117 -1.31 -4.65 -0.52
N MET A 118 -1.42 -3.78 0.47
CA MET A 118 -0.79 -2.46 0.46
C MET A 118 0.37 -2.41 1.45
N ILE A 119 1.53 -1.94 1.01
CA ILE A 119 2.73 -1.77 1.85
C ILE A 119 2.98 -0.27 2.03
N ASP A 120 2.69 0.22 3.23
CA ASP A 120 2.84 1.62 3.62
C ASP A 120 3.41 1.72 5.05
N ALA A 121 4.40 0.90 5.36
CA ALA A 121 5.07 0.90 6.65
C ALA A 121 6.39 1.68 6.58
N TYR A 122 6.42 2.80 7.28
CA TYR A 122 7.60 3.63 7.44
C TYR A 122 7.92 3.82 8.92
N SER A 123 9.19 3.67 9.29
CA SER A 123 9.71 4.05 10.60
C SER A 123 10.56 5.31 10.44
N GLY A 124 10.02 6.47 10.82
CA GLY A 124 10.56 7.74 10.38
C GLY A 124 10.41 7.88 8.87
N ASP A 125 11.53 8.15 8.15
CA ASP A 125 11.54 8.20 6.68
C ASP A 125 12.19 6.95 6.06
N ALA A 126 12.33 5.86 6.81
CA ALA A 126 12.94 4.62 6.34
C ALA A 126 11.91 3.49 6.23
N VAL A 127 12.00 2.74 5.13
CA VAL A 127 11.30 1.45 5.00
C VAL A 127 12.06 0.43 5.86
N PRO A 128 11.40 -0.31 6.76
CA PRO A 128 12.06 -1.38 7.49
C PRO A 128 12.67 -2.41 6.53
N TYR A 129 13.96 -2.69 6.70
CA TYR A 129 14.72 -3.54 5.78
C TYR A 129 14.04 -4.88 5.49
N HIS A 130 13.57 -5.57 6.54
CA HIS A 130 12.94 -6.88 6.44
C HIS A 130 11.61 -6.90 5.66
N LEU A 131 11.00 -5.73 5.39
CA LEU A 131 9.83 -5.58 4.53
C LEU A 131 10.19 -5.30 3.07
N ALA A 132 11.48 -5.10 2.77
CA ALA A 132 12.00 -4.70 1.46
C ALA A 132 12.94 -5.75 0.84
N THR A 133 12.93 -6.98 1.34
CA THR A 133 13.75 -8.11 0.83
C THR A 133 12.98 -8.94 -0.19
N LEU A 134 13.70 -9.69 -1.02
CA LEU A 134 13.09 -10.59 -2.00
C LEU A 134 12.16 -11.62 -1.34
N GLU A 135 12.56 -12.12 -0.16
CA GLU A 135 11.77 -13.08 0.63
C GLU A 135 10.45 -12.45 1.09
N ALA A 136 10.48 -11.18 1.54
CA ALA A 136 9.27 -10.47 1.90
C ALA A 136 8.32 -10.31 0.69
N PHE A 137 8.85 -9.95 -0.47
CA PHE A 137 8.01 -9.82 -1.67
C PHE A 137 7.46 -11.16 -2.15
N ARG A 138 8.21 -12.27 -2.06
CA ARG A 138 7.68 -13.61 -2.32
C ARG A 138 6.48 -13.91 -1.43
N LEU A 139 6.63 -13.68 -0.12
CA LEU A 139 5.54 -13.84 0.84
C LEU A 139 4.33 -12.97 0.45
N TYR A 140 4.53 -11.69 0.11
CA TYR A 140 3.42 -10.82 -0.30
C TYR A 140 2.67 -11.40 -1.50
N PHE A 141 3.38 -11.88 -2.52
CA PHE A 141 2.75 -12.49 -3.68
C PHE A 141 2.10 -13.84 -3.39
N GLU A 142 2.61 -14.62 -2.46
CA GLU A 142 1.98 -15.87 -1.97
C GLU A 142 0.71 -15.59 -1.18
N ARG A 143 0.62 -14.41 -0.51
CA ARG A 143 -0.57 -13.95 0.20
C ARG A 143 -1.60 -13.25 -0.68
N LEU A 144 -1.31 -12.99 -1.94
CA LEU A 144 -2.24 -12.43 -2.91
C LEU A 144 -3.04 -13.52 -3.63
N GLU A 145 -4.29 -13.22 -3.95
CA GLU A 145 -5.07 -13.99 -4.92
C GLU A 145 -4.37 -13.96 -6.30
N GLU A 146 -4.75 -14.85 -7.19
CA GLU A 146 -4.16 -14.94 -8.53
C GLU A 146 -4.25 -13.60 -9.29
N ASP A 147 -5.42 -12.96 -9.19
CA ASP A 147 -5.67 -11.63 -9.76
C ASP A 147 -5.36 -10.49 -8.78
N GLY A 148 -4.61 -10.75 -7.72
CA GLY A 148 -4.32 -9.76 -6.69
C GLY A 148 -3.29 -8.71 -7.12
N VAL A 149 -3.30 -7.56 -6.44
CA VAL A 149 -2.33 -6.47 -6.63
C VAL A 149 -1.59 -6.16 -5.34
N LEU A 150 -0.27 -6.06 -5.46
CA LEU A 150 0.59 -5.47 -4.44
C LEU A 150 0.74 -3.98 -4.73
N ALA A 151 0.32 -3.13 -3.80
CA ALA A 151 0.48 -1.68 -3.88
C ALA A 151 1.54 -1.22 -2.89
N MET A 152 2.62 -0.64 -3.36
CA MET A 152 3.70 -0.14 -2.52
C MET A 152 3.77 1.39 -2.59
N HIS A 153 3.67 2.05 -1.44
CA HIS A 153 3.95 3.47 -1.32
C HIS A 153 5.46 3.70 -1.44
N VAL A 154 5.88 4.53 -2.38
CA VAL A 154 7.30 4.75 -2.67
C VAL A 154 7.73 6.22 -2.59
N SER A 155 6.82 7.12 -2.17
CA SER A 155 7.19 8.51 -1.89
C SER A 155 8.13 8.56 -0.68
N ASN A 156 9.39 8.91 -0.92
CA ASN A 156 10.36 9.02 0.14
C ASN A 156 11.41 10.09 -0.21
N TRP A 157 11.83 10.89 0.78
CA TRP A 157 12.79 11.95 0.58
C TRP A 157 14.23 11.45 0.47
N HIS A 158 14.56 10.38 1.16
CA HIS A 158 15.94 9.90 1.33
C HIS A 158 16.24 8.64 0.52
N VAL A 159 15.24 7.82 0.24
CA VAL A 159 15.38 6.53 -0.41
C VAL A 159 14.57 6.51 -1.71
N ASP A 160 15.21 6.11 -2.80
CA ASP A 160 14.54 5.85 -4.07
C ASP A 160 14.16 4.37 -4.14
N LEU A 161 12.88 4.07 -3.96
CA LEU A 161 12.36 2.70 -3.95
C LEU A 161 11.99 2.16 -5.35
N LEU A 162 12.02 2.99 -6.40
CA LEU A 162 11.74 2.52 -7.76
C LEU A 162 12.70 1.43 -8.23
N PRO A 163 14.03 1.53 -8.00
CA PRO A 163 14.96 0.46 -8.35
C PRO A 163 14.64 -0.87 -7.66
N LEU A 164 14.19 -0.83 -6.38
CA LEU A 164 13.75 -2.02 -5.67
C LEU A 164 12.53 -2.65 -6.35
N CYS A 165 11.50 -1.85 -6.64
CA CYS A 165 10.29 -2.35 -7.30
C CYS A 165 10.59 -2.94 -8.69
N LYS A 166 11.47 -2.29 -9.48
CA LYS A 166 11.92 -2.80 -10.78
C LYS A 166 12.61 -4.16 -10.65
N ALA A 167 13.59 -4.26 -9.75
CA ALA A 167 14.38 -5.48 -9.55
C ALA A 167 13.52 -6.64 -9.01
N VAL A 168 12.60 -6.36 -8.07
CA VAL A 168 11.62 -7.34 -7.58
C VAL A 168 10.70 -7.82 -8.71
N ALA A 169 10.18 -6.90 -9.52
CA ALA A 169 9.29 -7.25 -10.63
C ALA A 169 9.99 -8.19 -11.63
N GLN A 170 11.25 -7.91 -11.96
CA GLN A 170 12.08 -8.78 -12.80
C GLN A 170 12.32 -10.16 -12.15
N ALA A 171 12.68 -10.17 -10.86
CA ALA A 171 12.99 -11.41 -10.14
C ALA A 171 11.78 -12.34 -9.96
N LEU A 172 10.57 -11.77 -9.85
CA LEU A 172 9.33 -12.53 -9.63
C LEU A 172 8.49 -12.71 -10.90
N GLY A 173 8.88 -12.11 -12.02
CA GLY A 173 8.13 -12.18 -13.28
C GLY A 173 6.78 -11.48 -13.19
N VAL A 174 6.68 -10.41 -12.42
CA VAL A 174 5.45 -9.61 -12.27
C VAL A 174 5.57 -8.27 -12.97
N HIS A 175 4.44 -7.60 -13.21
CA HIS A 175 4.38 -6.36 -13.97
C HIS A 175 4.23 -5.16 -13.03
N PRO A 176 5.22 -4.24 -12.99
CA PRO A 176 5.14 -3.03 -12.21
C PRO A 176 4.42 -1.93 -13.00
N TYR A 177 3.50 -1.25 -12.36
CA TYR A 177 2.88 -0.02 -12.83
C TYR A 177 3.13 1.08 -11.80
N GLY A 178 4.00 2.02 -12.11
CA GLY A 178 4.36 3.11 -11.21
C GLY A 178 3.63 4.39 -11.60
N VAL A 179 3.07 5.09 -10.61
CA VAL A 179 2.36 6.33 -10.82
C VAL A 179 2.91 7.45 -9.94
N VAL A 180 2.99 8.64 -10.50
CA VAL A 180 3.16 9.88 -9.78
C VAL A 180 1.80 10.60 -9.82
N GLY A 181 1.04 10.46 -8.76
CA GLY A 181 -0.23 11.16 -8.58
C GLY A 181 0.00 12.61 -8.16
N VAL A 182 -0.79 13.51 -8.73
CA VAL A 182 -0.78 14.94 -8.37
C VAL A 182 -1.90 15.20 -7.37
N ALA A 183 -1.65 16.10 -6.42
CA ALA A 183 -2.66 16.52 -5.45
C ALA A 183 -3.95 16.97 -6.16
N GLU A 184 -5.08 16.36 -5.79
CA GLU A 184 -6.38 16.62 -6.42
C GLU A 184 -7.10 17.81 -5.78
N ASN A 185 -6.75 18.12 -4.53
CA ASN A 185 -7.40 19.15 -3.73
C ASN A 185 -6.48 19.56 -2.55
N SER A 186 -6.98 20.47 -1.70
CA SER A 186 -6.21 21.01 -0.57
C SER A 186 -5.88 20.00 0.55
N VAL A 187 -6.46 18.79 0.52
CA VAL A 187 -6.27 17.76 1.56
C VAL A 187 -5.48 16.56 1.07
N THR A 188 -5.17 16.49 -0.24
CA THR A 188 -4.30 15.48 -0.85
C THR A 188 -2.93 16.07 -1.17
N THR A 189 -1.93 15.22 -1.29
CA THR A 189 -0.55 15.59 -1.66
C THR A 189 -0.09 14.76 -2.84
N ASP A 190 0.90 15.26 -3.56
CA ASP A 190 1.59 14.47 -4.56
C ASP A 190 2.11 13.18 -3.92
N ALA A 191 1.97 12.08 -4.64
CA ALA A 191 2.34 10.77 -4.15
C ALA A 191 2.88 9.88 -5.25
N MET A 192 3.78 8.99 -4.89
CA MET A 192 4.27 7.97 -5.81
C MET A 192 3.93 6.59 -5.25
N TRP A 193 3.26 5.79 -6.08
CA TRP A 193 2.88 4.41 -5.77
C TRP A 193 3.33 3.48 -6.89
N VAL A 194 3.69 2.27 -6.53
CA VAL A 194 3.96 1.18 -7.48
C VAL A 194 2.97 0.05 -7.21
N PHE A 195 2.24 -0.32 -8.25
CA PHE A 195 1.31 -1.44 -8.26
C PHE A 195 1.95 -2.59 -9.02
N MET A 196 2.00 -3.76 -8.42
CA MET A 196 2.60 -4.95 -9.04
C MET A 196 1.57 -6.08 -9.10
N THR A 197 1.41 -6.69 -10.27
CA THR A 197 0.44 -7.77 -10.50
C THR A 197 1.00 -8.82 -11.47
N ARG A 198 0.47 -10.05 -11.39
CA ARG A 198 0.76 -11.11 -12.37
C ARG A 198 0.02 -10.90 -13.69
N HIS A 199 -1.15 -10.23 -13.65
CA HIS A 199 -2.08 -10.09 -14.78
C HIS A 199 -2.43 -8.64 -15.10
N PRO A 200 -1.49 -7.84 -15.63
CA PRO A 200 -1.68 -6.39 -15.84
C PRO A 200 -2.85 -6.07 -16.77
N HIS A 201 -3.16 -6.95 -17.75
CA HIS A 201 -4.25 -6.78 -18.70
C HIS A 201 -5.66 -6.79 -18.06
N ARG A 202 -5.80 -7.27 -16.81
CA ARG A 202 -7.06 -7.26 -16.06
C ARG A 202 -7.32 -5.95 -15.34
N TYR A 203 -6.30 -5.13 -15.20
CA TYR A 203 -6.38 -3.86 -14.48
C TYR A 203 -6.64 -2.70 -15.42
N LEU A 204 -7.45 -1.75 -14.98
CA LEU A 204 -7.62 -0.46 -15.65
C LEU A 204 -6.91 0.62 -14.83
N PHE A 205 -5.62 0.71 -14.99
CA PHE A 205 -4.88 1.83 -14.42
C PHE A 205 -5.32 3.13 -15.11
N PRO A 206 -5.50 4.23 -14.35
CA PRO A 206 -6.04 5.46 -14.89
C PRO A 206 -5.15 6.03 -16.00
N GLY A 207 -5.76 6.37 -17.13
CA GLY A 207 -5.09 7.12 -18.19
C GLY A 207 -4.72 8.53 -17.74
N GLN A 208 -3.80 9.12 -18.38
CA GLN A 208 -2.84 10.18 -18.06
C GLN A 208 -3.35 11.57 -17.67
N MET A 209 -4.61 11.83 -17.35
CA MET A 209 -5.03 13.24 -17.10
C MET A 209 -4.62 13.79 -15.72
N SER A 210 -4.41 12.93 -14.71
CA SER A 210 -4.01 13.34 -13.35
C SER A 210 -2.86 12.50 -12.78
N VAL A 211 -2.26 11.63 -13.58
CA VAL A 211 -1.23 10.66 -13.15
C VAL A 211 -0.15 10.58 -14.20
N ARG A 212 1.10 10.66 -13.81
CA ARG A 212 2.24 10.37 -14.68
C ARG A 212 2.74 8.97 -14.40
N GLU A 213 2.88 8.17 -15.47
CA GLU A 213 3.46 6.85 -15.37
C GLU A 213 4.98 6.92 -15.22
N VAL A 214 5.55 5.99 -14.46
CA VAL A 214 7.00 5.86 -14.29
C VAL A 214 7.61 5.28 -15.55
N ALA A 215 8.62 5.96 -16.10
CA ALA A 215 9.43 5.49 -17.21
C ALA A 215 10.47 4.47 -16.70
N TRP A 216 10.09 3.18 -16.68
CA TRP A 216 10.90 2.10 -16.10
C TRP A 216 12.25 1.90 -16.75
N GLU A 217 12.41 2.25 -18.02
CA GLU A 217 13.68 2.22 -18.77
C GLU A 217 14.73 3.20 -18.19
N ARG A 218 14.27 4.25 -17.49
CA ARG A 218 15.12 5.24 -16.82
C ARG A 218 15.45 4.90 -15.37
N VAL A 219 14.77 3.92 -14.82
CA VAL A 219 15.01 3.46 -13.45
C VAL A 219 16.25 2.57 -13.45
N ARG A 220 17.23 2.90 -12.59
CA ARG A 220 18.47 2.15 -12.48
C ARG A 220 18.24 0.71 -12.03
N ASP A 221 19.12 -0.18 -12.44
CA ASP A 221 19.11 -1.57 -12.00
C ASP A 221 19.88 -1.71 -10.67
N ILE A 222 19.39 -2.63 -9.84
CA ILE A 222 20.04 -3.03 -8.59
C ILE A 222 19.87 -4.54 -8.40
N VAL A 223 20.68 -5.10 -7.48
CA VAL A 223 20.42 -6.43 -6.93
C VAL A 223 19.37 -6.31 -5.84
N VAL A 224 18.34 -7.16 -5.86
CA VAL A 224 17.29 -7.16 -4.83
C VAL A 224 17.93 -7.53 -3.48
N PRO A 225 17.69 -6.76 -2.41
CA PRO A 225 18.11 -7.15 -1.06
C PRO A 225 17.50 -8.49 -0.65
N ALA A 226 18.27 -9.31 0.06
CA ALA A 226 17.84 -10.58 0.64
C ALA A 226 17.98 -10.55 2.16
N ASP A 227 17.26 -11.42 2.88
CA ASP A 227 17.23 -11.42 4.35
C ASP A 227 18.64 -11.55 4.96
N GLU A 228 19.46 -12.43 4.42
CA GLU A 228 20.80 -12.70 4.94
C GLU A 228 21.87 -11.79 4.35
N ARG A 229 21.60 -11.15 3.22
CA ARG A 229 22.60 -10.36 2.47
C ARG A 229 21.94 -9.19 1.78
N GLY A 230 22.41 -8.02 2.07
CA GLY A 230 22.01 -6.83 1.35
C GLY A 230 21.96 -5.59 2.24
N SER A 231 21.72 -4.47 1.57
CA SER A 231 21.63 -3.17 2.21
C SER A 231 20.70 -2.29 1.39
N LEU A 232 19.99 -1.39 2.03
CA LEU A 232 19.24 -0.33 1.36
C LEU A 232 20.12 0.86 0.96
N LEU A 233 21.42 0.84 1.29
CA LEU A 233 22.38 1.91 0.91
C LEU A 233 22.38 2.20 -0.62
N PRO A 234 22.29 1.21 -1.51
CA PRO A 234 22.19 1.49 -2.95
C PRO A 234 20.94 2.29 -3.35
N LEU A 235 19.93 2.35 -2.49
CA LEU A 235 18.66 3.07 -2.73
C LEU A 235 18.71 4.53 -2.24
N LEU A 236 19.73 4.95 -1.50
CA LEU A 236 19.85 6.33 -1.05
C LEU A 236 19.86 7.29 -2.24
N ARG A 237 19.08 8.35 -2.15
CA ARG A 237 19.11 9.46 -3.09
C ARG A 237 20.43 10.20 -2.95
N ARG A 238 21.07 10.49 -4.05
CA ARG A 238 22.33 11.27 -4.11
C ARG A 238 21.99 12.73 -4.29
#